data_3401de2b15b64f996f23c2a3a3d02e8c
#
_entry.id   3401de2b15b64f996f23c2a3a3d02e8c
#
_cell.length_a   1.000
_cell.length_b   1.000
_cell.length_c   1.000
_cell.angle_alpha   90.00
_cell.angle_beta   90.00
_cell.angle_gamma   90.00
#
_symmetry.space_group_name_H-M   'P 1'
#
loop_
_entity.id
_entity.type
_entity.pdbx_description
1 polymer ?
#
loop_
_entity_poly.entity_id
_entity_poly.type
_entity_poly.pdbx_seq_one_letter_code
_entity_poly.pdbx_strand_id
1 'polypeptide(L)'
;MIDHKGFLSKCKQAAMNLGLSWPGYIAAQAALESRYGTSQLAVQAANLFGTKAHKGTPSENTLSLPTKEWVTDHFEPTIAVWMKYQDWEACLRDRQATLVRLAPQYPHYQAAL
;
A
#
# COMPACT_ATOMS: atom_id res chain seq x y z
N MET A 1 -11.08 -1.94 -19.22
CA MET A 1 -11.60 -0.75 -18.53
C MET A 1 -11.52 -0.93 -17.02
N ILE A 2 -11.07 0.09 -16.30
CA ILE A 2 -10.97 0.03 -14.85
C ILE A 2 -12.36 0.19 -14.22
N ASP A 3 -12.73 -0.74 -13.34
CA ASP A 3 -13.97 -0.65 -12.56
C ASP A 3 -13.72 0.17 -11.30
N HIS A 4 -13.85 1.49 -11.42
CA HIS A 4 -13.60 2.41 -10.31
C HIS A 4 -14.51 2.14 -9.10
N LYS A 5 -15.81 2.01 -9.35
CA LYS A 5 -16.79 1.78 -8.28
C LYS A 5 -16.59 0.43 -7.60
N GLY A 6 -16.34 -0.61 -8.39
CA GLY A 6 -16.09 -1.94 -7.85
C GLY A 6 -14.86 -1.99 -6.98
N PHE A 7 -13.77 -1.34 -7.42
CA PHE A 7 -12.55 -1.25 -6.60
C PHE A 7 -12.83 -0.53 -5.27
N LEU A 8 -13.44 0.65 -5.35
CA LEU A 8 -13.71 1.46 -4.15
C LEU A 8 -14.60 0.71 -3.16
N SER A 9 -15.65 0.08 -3.65
CA SER A 9 -16.58 -0.68 -2.82
C SER A 9 -15.89 -1.86 -2.14
N LYS A 10 -15.11 -2.63 -2.89
CA LYS A 10 -14.42 -3.82 -2.38
C LYS A 10 -13.34 -3.43 -1.35
N CYS A 11 -12.58 -2.39 -1.63
CA CYS A 11 -11.54 -1.92 -0.73
C CYS A 11 -12.13 -1.33 0.55
N LYS A 12 -13.20 -0.54 0.43
CA LYS A 12 -13.91 0.00 1.58
C LYS A 12 -14.46 -1.13 2.46
N GLN A 13 -15.05 -2.16 1.83
CA GLN A 13 -15.59 -3.30 2.57
C GLN A 13 -14.49 -4.05 3.31
N ALA A 14 -13.33 -4.24 2.70
CA ALA A 14 -12.19 -4.87 3.35
C ALA A 14 -11.74 -4.08 4.59
N ALA A 15 -11.69 -2.75 4.49
CA ALA A 15 -11.36 -1.89 5.62
C ALA A 15 -12.42 -1.98 6.73
N MET A 16 -13.70 -2.02 6.37
CA MET A 16 -14.80 -2.17 7.31
C MET A 16 -14.74 -3.52 8.02
N ASN A 17 -14.44 -4.58 7.30
CA ASN A 17 -14.31 -5.92 7.88
C ASN A 17 -13.20 -6.00 8.94
N LEU A 18 -12.17 -5.17 8.79
CA LEU A 18 -11.07 -5.07 9.75
C LEU A 18 -11.35 -4.09 10.89
N GLY A 19 -12.49 -3.40 10.86
CA GLY A 19 -12.84 -2.40 11.88
C GLY A 19 -12.00 -1.14 11.81
N LEU A 20 -11.43 -0.81 10.66
CA LEU A 20 -10.58 0.37 10.51
C LEU A 20 -11.40 1.65 10.43
N SER A 21 -10.86 2.73 11.02
CA SER A 21 -11.45 4.06 10.90
C SER A 21 -11.29 4.59 9.47
N TRP A 22 -12.24 5.39 9.03
CA TRP A 22 -12.16 6.10 7.75
C TRP A 22 -12.07 5.17 6.53
N PRO A 23 -12.93 4.13 6.43
CA PRO A 23 -12.80 3.14 5.34
C PRO A 23 -12.94 3.75 3.95
N GLY A 24 -13.77 4.76 3.77
CA GLY A 24 -13.89 5.46 2.49
C GLY A 24 -12.63 6.22 2.11
N TYR A 25 -11.99 6.86 3.08
CA TYR A 25 -10.70 7.54 2.85
C TYR A 25 -9.60 6.56 2.48
N ILE A 26 -9.54 5.42 3.19
CA ILE A 26 -8.58 4.36 2.90
C ILE A 26 -8.75 3.86 1.46
N ALA A 27 -10.00 3.61 1.05
CA ALA A 27 -10.29 3.16 -0.31
C ALA A 27 -9.88 4.19 -1.36
N ALA A 28 -10.13 5.47 -1.10
CA ALA A 28 -9.74 6.55 -2.01
C ALA A 28 -8.22 6.66 -2.14
N GLN A 29 -7.51 6.56 -1.03
CA GLN A 29 -6.04 6.57 -1.04
C GLN A 29 -5.48 5.37 -1.81
N ALA A 30 -6.02 4.18 -1.55
CA ALA A 30 -5.62 2.97 -2.25
C ALA A 30 -5.88 3.09 -3.76
N ALA A 31 -6.99 3.70 -4.15
CA ALA A 31 -7.34 3.89 -5.55
C ALA A 31 -6.29 4.75 -6.28
N LEU A 32 -5.89 5.87 -5.67
CA LEU A 32 -4.89 6.75 -6.25
C LEU A 32 -3.53 6.08 -6.34
N GLU A 33 -3.10 5.41 -5.28
CA GLU A 33 -1.77 4.82 -5.20
C GLU A 33 -1.61 3.58 -6.08
N SER A 34 -2.68 2.83 -6.31
CA SER A 34 -2.65 1.55 -7.02
C SER A 34 -3.30 1.61 -8.40
N ARG A 35 -3.73 2.79 -8.87
CA ARG A 35 -4.52 2.95 -10.09
C ARG A 35 -5.75 2.04 -10.06
N TYR A 36 -6.52 2.16 -8.97
CA TYR A 36 -7.72 1.33 -8.74
C TYR A 36 -7.41 -0.16 -8.79
N GLY A 37 -6.27 -0.57 -8.21
CA GLY A 37 -5.88 -1.97 -8.12
C GLY A 37 -5.29 -2.56 -9.38
N THR A 38 -4.98 -1.75 -10.39
CA THR A 38 -4.48 -2.24 -11.69
C THR A 38 -2.98 -2.13 -11.85
N SER A 39 -2.26 -1.45 -10.94
CA SER A 39 -0.81 -1.36 -11.04
C SER A 39 -0.18 -2.75 -10.93
N GLN A 40 1.02 -2.89 -11.49
CA GLN A 40 1.76 -4.15 -11.41
C GLN A 40 1.94 -4.61 -9.97
N LEU A 41 2.26 -3.67 -9.08
CA LEU A 41 2.46 -3.97 -7.67
C LEU A 41 1.17 -4.43 -7.00
N ALA A 42 0.03 -3.81 -7.31
CA ALA A 42 -1.27 -4.22 -6.77
C ALA A 42 -1.67 -5.61 -7.27
N VAL A 43 -1.46 -5.88 -8.55
CA VAL A 43 -1.85 -7.16 -9.16
C VAL A 43 -0.96 -8.30 -8.69
N GLN A 44 0.35 -8.10 -8.65
CA GLN A 44 1.29 -9.17 -8.35
C GLN A 44 1.55 -9.35 -6.85
N ALA A 45 1.38 -8.31 -6.06
CA ALA A 45 1.77 -8.32 -4.65
C ALA A 45 0.65 -7.90 -3.70
N ALA A 46 -0.55 -7.62 -4.19
CA ALA A 46 -1.65 -7.07 -3.40
C ALA A 46 -1.22 -5.82 -2.59
N ASN A 47 -0.23 -5.10 -3.09
CA ASN A 47 0.34 -3.94 -2.45
C ASN A 47 -0.33 -2.69 -3.02
N LEU A 48 -1.27 -2.12 -2.26
CA LEU A 48 -2.12 -1.03 -2.72
C LEU A 48 -1.52 0.36 -2.48
N PHE A 49 -0.51 0.46 -1.61
CA PHE A 49 0.00 1.76 -1.17
C PHE A 49 1.46 2.01 -1.56
N GLY A 50 2.04 1.12 -2.36
CA GLY A 50 3.44 1.26 -2.73
C GLY A 50 4.37 1.12 -1.54
N THR A 51 4.10 0.18 -0.65
CA THR A 51 4.89 -0.02 0.56
C THR A 51 6.16 -0.78 0.24
N LYS A 52 7.31 -0.20 0.54
CA LYS A 52 8.60 -0.88 0.38
C LYS A 52 8.78 -1.94 1.46
N ALA A 53 9.60 -2.95 1.17
CA ALA A 53 9.85 -4.04 2.10
C ALA A 53 10.43 -3.51 3.41
N HIS A 54 9.94 -4.05 4.52
CA HIS A 54 10.46 -3.74 5.85
C HIS A 54 11.76 -4.50 6.08
N LYS A 55 12.62 -3.92 6.91
CA LYS A 55 13.86 -4.59 7.30
C LYS A 55 13.51 -5.91 8.01
N GLY A 56 14.12 -7.00 7.54
CA GLY A 56 13.88 -8.33 8.10
C GLY A 56 12.70 -9.08 7.50
N THR A 57 11.99 -8.49 6.50
CA THR A 57 10.91 -9.20 5.82
C THR A 57 11.44 -10.43 5.09
N PRO A 58 10.86 -11.62 5.29
CA PRO A 58 11.25 -12.81 4.53
C PRO A 58 11.11 -12.60 3.03
N SER A 59 12.01 -13.17 2.24
CA SER A 59 12.03 -12.96 0.79
C SER A 59 10.75 -13.41 0.09
N GLU A 60 10.07 -14.45 0.60
CA GLU A 60 8.78 -14.90 0.06
C GLU A 60 7.65 -13.88 0.22
N ASN A 61 7.84 -12.90 1.10
CA ASN A 61 6.87 -11.82 1.34
C ASN A 61 7.34 -10.51 0.70
N THR A 62 8.17 -10.59 -0.31
CA THR A 62 8.66 -9.43 -1.06
C THR A 62 8.52 -9.64 -2.55
N LEU A 63 8.45 -8.52 -3.28
CA LEU A 63 8.47 -8.50 -4.74
C LEU A 63 9.49 -7.46 -5.18
N SER A 64 10.46 -7.88 -5.99
CA SER A 64 11.47 -6.99 -6.56
C SER A 64 11.01 -6.55 -7.95
N LEU A 65 10.98 -5.25 -8.18
CA LEU A 65 10.59 -4.67 -9.46
C LEU A 65 11.59 -3.61 -9.89
N PRO A 66 11.87 -3.52 -11.21
CA PRO A 66 12.67 -2.42 -11.74
C PRO A 66 11.97 -1.09 -11.48
N THR A 67 12.76 -0.10 -11.11
CA THR A 67 12.29 1.27 -10.94
C THR A 67 13.41 2.22 -11.35
N LYS A 68 13.19 3.53 -11.20
CA LYS A 68 14.19 4.55 -11.45
C LYS A 68 14.31 5.45 -10.23
N GLU A 69 15.53 5.80 -9.88
CA GLU A 69 15.81 6.75 -8.82
C GLU A 69 16.44 8.02 -9.39
N TRP A 70 16.05 9.16 -8.83
CA TRP A 70 16.66 10.43 -9.17
C TRP A 70 18.02 10.53 -8.47
N VAL A 71 19.08 10.68 -9.25
CA VAL A 71 20.44 10.78 -8.75
C VAL A 71 21.06 12.06 -9.28
N THR A 72 21.31 13.00 -8.39
CA THR A 72 21.90 14.31 -8.68
C THR A 72 21.10 15.12 -9.71
N ASP A 73 21.09 14.73 -10.99
CA ASP A 73 20.48 15.46 -12.09
C ASP A 73 19.80 14.59 -13.14
N HIS A 74 19.67 13.27 -12.86
CA HIS A 74 19.06 12.35 -13.82
C HIS A 74 18.46 11.13 -13.08
N PHE A 75 17.63 10.37 -13.80
CA PHE A 75 17.10 9.08 -13.30
C PHE A 75 18.07 7.95 -13.65
N GLU A 76 18.29 7.05 -12.70
CA GLU A 76 19.05 5.83 -12.92
C GLU A 76 18.16 4.60 -12.69
N PRO A 77 18.30 3.55 -13.52
CA PRO A 77 17.61 2.29 -13.28
C PRO A 77 18.10 1.65 -11.97
N THR A 78 17.16 1.13 -11.20
CA THR A 78 17.47 0.39 -9.99
C THR A 78 16.42 -0.68 -9.77
N ILE A 79 16.60 -1.50 -8.74
CA ILE A 79 15.61 -2.50 -8.33
C ILE A 79 15.14 -2.13 -6.95
N ALA A 80 13.83 -1.93 -6.80
CA ALA A 80 13.21 -1.72 -5.51
C ALA A 80 12.58 -3.03 -5.03
N VAL A 81 12.63 -3.24 -3.71
CA VAL A 81 12.03 -4.40 -3.07
C VAL A 81 10.79 -3.93 -2.30
N TRP A 82 9.67 -4.51 -2.64
CA TRP A 82 8.36 -4.10 -2.14
C TRP A 82 7.75 -5.20 -1.27
N MET A 83 6.86 -4.81 -0.37
CA MET A 83 6.07 -5.77 0.37
C MET A 83 5.15 -6.54 -0.57
N LYS A 84 5.05 -7.84 -0.35
CA LYS A 84 4.11 -8.71 -1.04
C LYS A 84 3.15 -9.27 0.01
N TYR A 85 1.86 -8.99 -0.19
CA TYR A 85 0.81 -9.42 0.74
C TYR A 85 0.00 -10.57 0.13
N GLN A 86 -0.59 -11.35 0.98
CA GLN A 86 -1.45 -12.47 0.57
C GLN A 86 -2.75 -11.95 -0.07
N ASP A 87 -3.29 -10.85 0.47
CA ASP A 87 -4.53 -10.25 0.02
C ASP A 87 -4.57 -8.77 0.42
N TRP A 88 -5.64 -8.08 0.03
CA TRP A 88 -5.80 -6.67 0.37
C TRP A 88 -5.95 -6.44 1.87
N GLU A 89 -6.59 -7.36 2.59
CA GLU A 89 -6.74 -7.22 4.05
C GLU A 89 -5.39 -7.25 4.75
N ALA A 90 -4.48 -8.12 4.33
CA ALA A 90 -3.10 -8.14 4.88
C ALA A 90 -2.39 -6.81 4.61
N CYS A 91 -2.58 -6.24 3.40
CA CYS A 91 -2.03 -4.94 3.05
C CYS A 91 -2.59 -3.84 3.97
N LEU A 92 -3.90 -3.84 4.20
CA LEU A 92 -4.55 -2.86 5.07
C LEU A 92 -4.11 -3.00 6.52
N ARG A 93 -3.91 -4.22 7.01
CA ARG A 93 -3.39 -4.45 8.36
C ARG A 93 -1.99 -3.88 8.53
N ASP A 94 -1.13 -4.06 7.54
CA ASP A 94 0.24 -3.53 7.60
C ASP A 94 0.24 -2.00 7.56
N ARG A 95 -0.62 -1.41 6.75
CA ARG A 95 -0.82 0.04 6.74
C ARG A 95 -1.20 0.54 8.13
N GLN A 96 -2.18 -0.11 8.75
CA GLN A 96 -2.64 0.27 10.09
C GLN A 96 -1.54 0.11 11.13
N ALA A 97 -0.80 -0.99 11.09
CA ALA A 97 0.32 -1.22 12.01
C ALA A 97 1.40 -0.16 11.86
N THR A 98 1.67 0.27 10.63
CA THR A 98 2.64 1.34 10.35
C THR A 98 2.18 2.67 10.96
N LEU A 99 0.90 3.02 10.81
CA LEU A 99 0.35 4.24 11.38
C LEU A 99 0.41 4.22 12.91
N VAL A 100 0.07 3.10 13.52
CA VAL A 100 0.15 2.94 14.99
C VAL A 100 1.59 3.15 15.46
N ARG A 101 2.56 2.59 14.76
CA ARG A 101 3.98 2.71 15.12
C ARG A 101 4.49 4.13 14.99
N LEU A 102 4.02 4.88 13.97
CA LEU A 102 4.49 6.22 13.67
C LEU A 102 3.73 7.32 14.42
N ALA A 103 2.51 7.06 14.87
CA ALA A 103 1.63 8.06 15.48
C ALA A 103 2.27 8.82 16.66
N PRO A 104 3.05 8.19 17.55
CA PRO A 104 3.68 8.91 18.66
C PRO A 104 4.66 9.99 18.20
N GLN A 105 5.32 9.81 17.05
CA GLN A 105 6.30 10.77 16.53
C GLN A 105 5.68 11.78 15.56
N TYR A 106 4.54 11.44 14.96
CA TYR A 106 3.90 12.23 13.93
C TYR A 106 2.41 12.41 14.26
N PRO A 107 2.06 13.49 14.97
CA PRO A 107 0.69 13.67 15.50
C PRO A 107 -0.43 13.57 14.47
N HIS A 108 -0.19 13.95 13.21
CA HIS A 108 -1.22 13.85 12.17
C HIS A 108 -1.57 12.40 11.82
N TYR A 109 -0.69 11.44 12.09
CA TYR A 109 -1.02 10.02 11.93
C TYR A 109 -2.00 9.53 12.99
N GLN A 110 -2.02 10.19 14.16
CA GLN A 110 -2.98 9.87 15.20
C GLN A 110 -4.41 10.07 14.71
N ALA A 111 -4.66 11.13 13.96
CA ALA A 111 -5.99 11.41 13.41
C ALA A 111 -6.42 10.38 12.34
N ALA A 112 -5.47 9.69 11.70
CA ALA A 112 -5.74 8.68 10.68
C ALA A 112 -6.10 7.32 11.27
N LEU A 113 -5.89 7.13 12.55
CA LEU A 113 -6.25 5.90 13.23
C LEU A 113 -7.75 5.89 13.54
#